data_85c1782145ab94949800308eba28b4e0
#
_entry.id   85c1782145ab94949800308eba28b4e0
#
_cell.length_a   1.000
_cell.length_b   1.000
_cell.length_c   1.000
_cell.angle_alpha   90.00
_cell.angle_beta   90.00
_cell.angle_gamma   90.00
#
_symmetry.space_group_name_H-M   'P 1'
#
loop_
_entity.id
_entity.type
_entity.pdbx_description
1 polymer ?
#
loop_
_entity_poly.entity_id
_entity_poly.type
_entity_poly.pdbx_seq_one_letter_code
_entity_poly.pdbx_strand_id
1 'polypeptide(L)'
;MSEYILEMKNISKRFGGIHALNDVNLQLRRGEVLCLCGENGAGKSTLMKILAGIQQPSEGQIYIDGQPVRIRKPIDSIHYGVSMVQQELIQIEEMTVAENIFVGRYKTKGGFIEEGRINRETKELMDELGIYFDPKSLLKH
;
A
#
# COMPACT_ATOMS: atom_id res chain seq x y z
N MET A 1 23.32 -5.38 6.43
CA MET A 1 21.83 -5.17 6.46
C MET A 1 21.57 -4.06 7.46
N SER A 2 20.66 -3.13 7.14
CA SER A 2 20.25 -2.10 8.10
C SER A 2 19.51 -2.75 9.29
N GLU A 3 19.65 -2.16 10.48
CA GLU A 3 18.89 -2.55 11.67
C GLU A 3 17.38 -2.33 11.43
N TYR A 4 17.04 -1.27 10.66
CA TYR A 4 15.68 -0.90 10.33
C TYR A 4 15.35 -1.25 8.89
N ILE A 5 14.18 -1.90 8.67
CA ILE A 5 13.64 -2.13 7.34
C ILE A 5 13.05 -0.84 6.75
N LEU A 6 12.51 0.02 7.62
CA LEU A 6 11.93 1.31 7.25
C LEU A 6 12.38 2.39 8.23
N GLU A 7 12.81 3.52 7.70
CA GLU A 7 12.99 4.74 8.46
C GLU A 7 12.36 5.91 7.70
N MET A 8 11.65 6.74 8.41
CA MET A 8 11.17 8.03 7.95
C MET A 8 11.80 9.09 8.84
N LYS A 9 12.61 9.99 8.27
CA LYS A 9 13.41 10.97 9.03
C LYS A 9 12.98 12.39 8.70
N ASN A 10 12.69 13.15 9.74
CA ASN A 10 12.36 14.59 9.69
C ASN A 10 11.19 14.88 8.74
N ILE A 11 10.20 13.99 8.69
CA ILE A 11 9.06 14.11 7.79
C ILE A 11 8.17 15.27 8.23
N SER A 12 8.06 16.25 7.37
CA SER A 12 7.13 17.38 7.53
C SER A 12 6.14 17.40 6.37
N LYS A 13 4.89 17.77 6.67
CA LYS A 13 3.84 17.96 5.67
C LYS A 13 3.04 19.20 5.97
N ARG A 14 2.93 20.07 4.99
CA ARG A 14 2.12 21.29 5.04
C ARG A 14 1.00 21.21 4.01
N PHE A 15 -0.20 21.64 4.40
CA PHE A 15 -1.34 21.87 3.52
C PHE A 15 -1.74 23.34 3.64
N GLY A 16 -1.42 24.14 2.62
CA GLY A 16 -1.56 25.60 2.75
C GLY A 16 -0.78 26.13 3.95
N GLY A 17 -1.47 26.74 4.90
CA GLY A 17 -0.87 27.27 6.15
C GLY A 17 -0.84 26.29 7.32
N ILE A 18 -1.37 25.06 7.17
CA ILE A 18 -1.50 24.10 8.27
C ILE A 18 -0.37 23.07 8.21
N HIS A 19 0.32 22.88 9.33
CA HIS A 19 1.30 21.82 9.52
C HIS A 19 0.59 20.54 9.96
N ALA A 20 0.42 19.58 9.05
CA ALA A 20 -0.15 18.28 9.36
C ALA A 20 0.88 17.33 9.98
N LEU A 21 2.16 17.49 9.63
CA LEU A 21 3.31 16.81 10.22
C LEU A 21 4.43 17.83 10.39
N ASN A 22 5.15 17.74 11.49
CA ASN A 22 6.29 18.61 11.77
C ASN A 22 7.43 17.78 12.37
N ASP A 23 8.47 17.56 11.58
CA ASP A 23 9.70 16.86 11.97
C ASP A 23 9.47 15.49 12.58
N VAL A 24 8.56 14.68 11.97
CA VAL A 24 8.16 13.39 12.47
C VAL A 24 9.18 12.33 12.06
N ASN A 25 9.58 11.51 13.03
CA ASN A 25 10.48 10.39 12.81
C ASN A 25 9.76 9.07 13.13
N LEU A 26 9.98 8.05 12.29
CA LEU A 26 9.45 6.70 12.47
C LEU A 26 10.51 5.70 12.07
N GLN A 27 10.66 4.63 12.86
CA GLN A 27 11.57 3.52 12.58
C GLN A 27 10.84 2.20 12.81
N LEU A 28 11.07 1.25 11.92
CA LEU A 28 10.50 -0.09 12.00
C LEU A 28 11.61 -1.12 11.76
N ARG A 29 11.74 -2.07 12.68
CA ARG A 29 12.68 -3.19 12.53
C ARG A 29 12.05 -4.31 11.69
N ARG A 30 12.91 -5.16 11.19
CA ARG A 30 12.45 -6.35 10.46
C ARG A 30 11.72 -7.30 11.41
N GLY A 31 10.52 -7.74 11.03
CA GLY A 31 9.67 -8.62 11.85
C GLY A 31 8.94 -7.92 13.00
N GLU A 32 9.07 -6.61 13.14
CA GLU A 32 8.40 -5.82 14.17
C GLU A 32 6.96 -5.44 13.76
N VAL A 33 6.07 -5.37 14.75
CA VAL A 33 4.76 -4.76 14.63
C VAL A 33 4.77 -3.44 15.40
N LEU A 34 4.67 -2.32 14.67
CA LEU A 34 4.65 -0.98 15.25
C LEU A 34 3.23 -0.43 15.28
N CYS A 35 2.76 -0.05 16.47
CA CYS A 35 1.46 0.58 16.65
C CYS A 35 1.58 2.10 16.73
N LEU A 36 0.89 2.82 15.84
CA LEU A 36 0.80 4.28 15.85
C LEU A 36 -0.46 4.72 16.61
N CYS A 37 -0.29 5.22 17.84
CA CYS A 37 -1.36 5.74 18.68
C CYS A 37 -1.36 7.27 18.69
N GLY A 38 -2.53 7.86 18.88
CA GLY A 38 -2.71 9.31 18.99
C GLY A 38 -4.13 9.74 18.65
N GLU A 39 -4.47 10.97 18.96
CA GLU A 39 -5.78 11.57 18.72
C GLU A 39 -6.13 11.68 17.22
N ASN A 40 -7.41 11.89 16.93
CA ASN A 40 -7.84 12.21 15.57
C ASN A 40 -7.22 13.55 15.14
N GLY A 41 -6.67 13.57 13.92
CA GLY A 41 -5.94 14.75 13.43
C GLY A 41 -4.44 14.78 13.78
N ALA A 42 -3.92 13.87 14.60
CA ALA A 42 -2.48 13.81 14.96
C ALA A 42 -1.51 13.48 13.81
N GLY A 43 -1.98 13.43 12.56
CA GLY A 43 -1.12 13.21 11.39
C GLY A 43 -0.83 11.75 11.04
N LYS A 44 -1.32 10.75 11.81
CA LYS A 44 -1.07 9.31 11.57
C LYS A 44 -1.38 8.89 10.13
N SER A 45 -2.59 9.19 9.67
CA SER A 45 -3.03 8.86 8.31
C SER A 45 -2.23 9.61 7.24
N THR A 46 -1.80 10.84 7.52
CA THR A 46 -0.94 11.62 6.61
C THR A 46 0.43 10.95 6.48
N LEU A 47 1.03 10.50 7.58
CA LEU A 47 2.31 9.81 7.58
C LEU A 47 2.22 8.51 6.76
N MET A 48 1.17 7.71 6.97
CA MET A 48 0.94 6.47 6.21
C MET A 48 0.66 6.74 4.72
N LYS A 49 -0.10 7.79 4.39
CA LYS A 49 -0.33 8.21 2.99
C LYS A 49 0.95 8.66 2.29
N ILE A 50 1.89 9.24 3.02
CA ILE A 50 3.22 9.59 2.48
C ILE A 50 4.01 8.30 2.18
N LEU A 51 4.06 7.36 3.11
CA LEU A 51 4.73 6.07 2.92
C LEU A 51 4.12 5.27 1.77
N ALA A 52 2.80 5.30 1.61
CA ALA A 52 2.07 4.66 0.51
C ALA A 52 2.18 5.41 -0.85
N GLY A 53 2.85 6.56 -0.91
CA GLY A 53 3.00 7.35 -2.14
C GLY A 53 1.74 8.07 -2.61
N ILE A 54 0.71 8.14 -1.77
CA ILE A 54 -0.54 8.87 -2.05
C ILE A 54 -0.32 10.39 -1.88
N GLN A 55 0.57 10.75 -0.97
CA GLN A 55 0.97 12.13 -0.72
C GLN A 55 2.49 12.25 -0.71
N GLN A 56 3.00 13.45 -1.01
CA GLN A 56 4.43 13.74 -0.92
C GLN A 56 4.73 14.47 0.37
N PRO A 57 5.83 14.17 1.06
CA PRO A 57 6.31 14.99 2.16
C PRO A 57 6.71 16.38 1.63
N SER A 58 6.60 17.41 2.47
CA SER A 58 7.16 18.72 2.17
C SER A 58 8.67 18.74 2.43
N GLU A 59 9.09 18.02 3.47
CA GLU A 59 10.49 17.89 3.90
C GLU A 59 10.70 16.47 4.48
N GLY A 60 11.96 16.04 4.56
CA GLY A 60 12.36 14.77 5.14
C GLY A 60 12.70 13.72 4.11
N GLN A 61 13.11 12.54 4.60
CA GLN A 61 13.62 11.45 3.76
C GLN A 61 13.10 10.10 4.27
N ILE A 62 12.73 9.23 3.33
CA ILE A 62 12.37 7.84 3.59
C ILE A 62 13.55 6.95 3.22
N TYR A 63 13.81 5.95 4.06
CA TYR A 63 14.82 4.92 3.83
C TYR A 63 14.17 3.54 3.93
N ILE A 64 14.53 2.66 3.00
CA ILE A 64 14.14 1.24 3.02
C ILE A 64 15.41 0.42 2.96
N ASP A 65 15.58 -0.52 3.91
CA ASP A 65 16.82 -1.28 4.10
C ASP A 65 18.09 -0.40 4.16
N GLY A 66 17.97 0.79 4.78
CA GLY A 66 19.04 1.77 4.91
C GLY A 66 19.35 2.58 3.64
N GLN A 67 18.64 2.32 2.54
CA GLN A 67 18.81 3.06 1.29
C GLN A 67 17.78 4.20 1.18
N PRO A 68 18.20 5.43 0.85
CA PRO A 68 17.25 6.51 0.63
C PRO A 68 16.39 6.23 -0.59
N VAL A 69 15.07 6.30 -0.42
CA VAL A 69 14.12 6.05 -1.49
C VAL A 69 13.23 7.27 -1.73
N ARG A 70 12.72 7.40 -2.95
CA ARG A 70 11.77 8.44 -3.30
C ARG A 70 10.49 7.81 -3.83
N ILE A 71 9.46 7.84 -3.00
CA ILE A 71 8.13 7.32 -3.31
C ILE A 71 7.29 8.49 -3.84
N ARG A 72 7.03 8.56 -5.13
CA ARG A 72 6.29 9.65 -5.78
C ARG A 72 4.83 9.31 -6.03
N LYS A 73 4.52 8.03 -6.18
CA LYS A 73 3.20 7.50 -6.50
C LYS A 73 3.04 6.10 -5.89
N PRO A 74 1.80 5.60 -5.74
CA PRO A 74 1.55 4.32 -5.07
C PRO A 74 2.29 3.12 -5.67
N ILE A 75 2.51 3.11 -6.98
CA ILE A 75 3.27 2.01 -7.61
C ILE A 75 4.73 1.96 -7.14
N ASP A 76 5.31 3.11 -6.79
CA ASP A 76 6.68 3.16 -6.29
C ASP A 76 6.75 2.50 -4.90
N SER A 77 5.76 2.75 -4.02
CA SER A 77 5.71 2.11 -2.69
C SER A 77 5.62 0.59 -2.80
N ILE A 78 4.82 0.09 -3.73
CA ILE A 78 4.68 -1.35 -4.00
C ILE A 78 6.01 -1.94 -4.47
N HIS A 79 6.76 -1.26 -5.33
CA HIS A 79 8.09 -1.72 -5.78
C HIS A 79 9.10 -1.80 -4.64
N TYR A 80 8.97 -0.97 -3.62
CA TYR A 80 9.77 -1.04 -2.40
C TYR A 80 9.23 -2.01 -1.34
N GLY A 81 8.19 -2.79 -1.66
CA GLY A 81 7.60 -3.78 -0.75
C GLY A 81 6.65 -3.19 0.28
N VAL A 82 6.22 -1.94 0.11
CA VAL A 82 5.23 -1.28 0.97
C VAL A 82 3.84 -1.43 0.37
N SER A 83 2.92 -2.01 1.11
CA SER A 83 1.50 -2.05 0.78
C SER A 83 0.65 -1.45 1.89
N MET A 84 -0.50 -0.91 1.55
CA MET A 84 -1.41 -0.25 2.48
C MET A 84 -2.81 -0.84 2.35
N VAL A 85 -3.37 -1.25 3.48
CA VAL A 85 -4.81 -1.56 3.57
C VAL A 85 -5.52 -0.27 3.97
N GLN A 86 -6.47 0.15 3.15
CA GLN A 86 -7.24 1.36 3.40
C GLN A 86 -8.41 1.07 4.36
N GLN A 87 -8.88 2.11 5.03
CA GLN A 87 -10.02 2.00 5.94
C GLN A 87 -11.33 1.76 5.20
N GLU A 88 -11.47 2.34 4.00
CA GLU A 88 -12.62 2.14 3.13
C GLU A 88 -12.35 0.96 2.19
N LEU A 89 -13.32 0.06 2.07
CA LEU A 89 -13.28 -1.02 1.11
C LEU A 89 -13.60 -0.44 -0.28
N ILE A 90 -12.56 -0.26 -1.09
CA ILE A 90 -12.69 0.19 -2.48
C ILE A 90 -12.72 -1.06 -3.35
N GLN A 91 -13.91 -1.56 -3.59
CA GLN A 91 -14.16 -2.69 -4.48
C GLN A 91 -15.06 -2.26 -5.63
N ILE A 92 -14.91 -2.90 -6.79
CA ILE A 92 -15.74 -2.66 -7.96
C ILE A 92 -16.76 -3.79 -8.01
N GLU A 93 -18.01 -3.48 -7.65
CA GLU A 93 -19.07 -4.48 -7.48
C GLU A 93 -19.44 -5.21 -8.76
N GLU A 94 -19.30 -4.54 -9.92
CA GLU A 94 -19.56 -5.10 -11.24
C GLU A 94 -18.44 -5.99 -11.79
N MET A 95 -17.32 -6.07 -11.09
CA MET A 95 -16.19 -6.93 -11.44
C MET A 95 -16.20 -8.22 -10.62
N THR A 96 -15.63 -9.27 -11.19
CA THR A 96 -15.41 -10.53 -10.50
C THR A 96 -14.36 -10.39 -9.38
N VAL A 97 -14.31 -11.35 -8.48
CA VAL A 97 -13.30 -11.44 -7.43
C VAL A 97 -11.90 -11.41 -8.04
N ALA A 98 -11.65 -12.19 -9.07
CA ALA A 98 -10.35 -12.21 -9.75
C ALA A 98 -9.98 -10.86 -10.38
N GLU A 99 -10.92 -10.21 -11.05
CA GLU A 99 -10.70 -8.90 -11.65
C GLU A 99 -10.38 -7.83 -10.59
N ASN A 100 -11.08 -7.83 -9.46
CA ASN A 100 -10.80 -6.91 -8.35
C ASN A 100 -9.40 -7.12 -7.76
N ILE A 101 -8.95 -8.37 -7.58
CA ILE A 101 -7.61 -8.70 -7.08
C ILE A 101 -6.52 -8.19 -8.04
N PHE A 102 -6.77 -8.28 -9.34
CA PHE A 102 -5.80 -7.91 -10.37
C PHE A 102 -6.00 -6.52 -10.97
N VAL A 103 -6.91 -5.69 -10.45
CA VAL A 103 -7.09 -4.30 -10.90
C VAL A 103 -5.75 -3.56 -10.96
N GLY A 104 -5.46 -2.95 -12.11
CA GLY A 104 -4.20 -2.23 -12.35
C GLY A 104 -2.97 -3.11 -12.56
N ARG A 105 -3.10 -4.45 -12.44
CA ARG A 105 -2.00 -5.42 -12.60
C ARG A 105 -2.39 -6.61 -13.49
N TYR A 106 -3.33 -6.40 -14.41
CA TYR A 106 -3.80 -7.45 -15.30
C TYR A 106 -2.65 -8.10 -16.06
N LYS A 107 -2.69 -9.43 -16.12
CA LYS A 107 -1.80 -10.19 -16.97
C LYS A 107 -2.37 -10.17 -18.40
N THR A 108 -1.55 -9.70 -19.34
CA THR A 108 -1.98 -9.54 -20.74
C THR A 108 -1.09 -10.34 -21.68
N LYS A 109 -1.71 -10.88 -22.74
CA LYS A 109 -1.01 -11.52 -23.85
C LYS A 109 -1.58 -10.99 -25.17
N GLY A 110 -0.71 -10.40 -25.98
CA GLY A 110 -1.15 -9.80 -27.25
C GLY A 110 -2.16 -8.65 -27.11
N GLY A 111 -2.16 -7.92 -25.97
CA GLY A 111 -3.09 -6.82 -25.69
C GLY A 111 -4.42 -7.24 -25.07
N PHE A 112 -4.68 -8.52 -24.88
CA PHE A 112 -5.88 -9.04 -24.24
C PHE A 112 -5.57 -9.56 -22.83
N ILE A 113 -6.55 -9.42 -21.90
CA ILE A 113 -6.44 -9.94 -20.54
C ILE A 113 -6.47 -11.47 -20.58
N GLU A 114 -5.52 -12.11 -19.90
CA GLU A 114 -5.47 -13.55 -19.74
C GLU A 114 -6.40 -14.00 -18.58
N GLU A 115 -7.71 -13.98 -18.79
CA GLU A 115 -8.70 -14.32 -17.76
C GLU A 115 -8.44 -15.68 -17.10
N GLY A 116 -8.09 -16.69 -17.88
CA GLY A 116 -7.78 -18.03 -17.38
C GLY A 116 -6.58 -18.03 -16.42
N ARG A 117 -5.62 -17.12 -16.63
CA ARG A 117 -4.46 -16.97 -15.77
C ARG A 117 -4.81 -16.25 -14.47
N ILE A 118 -5.51 -15.11 -14.54
CA ILE A 118 -5.90 -14.38 -13.33
C ILE A 118 -6.82 -15.21 -12.44
N ASN A 119 -7.75 -15.99 -13.00
CA ASN A 119 -8.62 -16.89 -12.25
C ASN A 119 -7.83 -18.00 -11.54
N ARG A 120 -6.82 -18.58 -12.19
CA ARG A 120 -5.96 -19.60 -11.59
C ARG A 120 -5.10 -19.02 -10.47
N GLU A 121 -4.40 -17.90 -10.73
CA GLU A 121 -3.56 -17.23 -9.71
C GLU A 121 -4.42 -16.76 -8.51
N THR A 122 -5.66 -16.32 -8.74
CA THR A 122 -6.61 -15.99 -7.67
C THR A 122 -6.94 -17.23 -6.84
N LYS A 123 -7.21 -18.35 -7.47
CA LYS A 123 -7.53 -19.59 -6.75
C LYS A 123 -6.34 -20.08 -5.92
N GLU A 124 -5.13 -20.04 -6.47
CA GLU A 124 -3.90 -20.39 -5.76
C GLU A 124 -3.70 -19.52 -4.52
N LEU A 125 -3.89 -18.20 -4.64
CA LEU A 125 -3.83 -17.26 -3.52
C LEU A 125 -4.90 -17.56 -2.45
N MET A 126 -6.12 -17.88 -2.88
CA MET A 126 -7.21 -18.23 -1.96
C MET A 126 -6.93 -19.52 -1.20
N ASP A 127 -6.40 -20.53 -1.89
CA ASP A 127 -6.03 -21.81 -1.29
C ASP A 127 -4.92 -21.62 -0.23
N GLU A 128 -3.93 -20.77 -0.50
CA GLU A 128 -2.88 -20.40 0.47
C GLU A 128 -3.45 -19.69 1.73
N LEU A 129 -4.48 -18.86 1.54
CA LEU A 129 -5.12 -18.12 2.63
C LEU A 129 -6.22 -18.91 3.35
N GLY A 130 -6.57 -20.10 2.89
CA GLY A 130 -7.69 -20.88 3.42
C GLY A 130 -9.05 -20.25 3.18
N ILE A 131 -9.20 -19.47 2.10
CA ILE A 131 -10.42 -18.74 1.74
C ILE A 131 -11.04 -19.42 0.52
N TYR A 132 -12.36 -19.60 0.53
CA TYR A 132 -13.05 -20.36 -0.52
C TYR A 132 -14.16 -19.50 -1.16
N PHE A 133 -13.82 -18.82 -2.27
CA PHE A 133 -14.77 -18.15 -3.16
C PHE A 133 -14.52 -18.60 -4.60
N ASP A 134 -15.54 -18.49 -5.45
CA ASP A 134 -15.35 -18.65 -6.88
C ASP A 134 -14.69 -17.38 -7.44
N PRO A 135 -13.48 -17.45 -8.04
CA PRO A 135 -12.82 -16.30 -8.65
C PRO A 135 -13.67 -15.55 -9.68
N LYS A 136 -14.65 -16.22 -10.28
CA LYS A 136 -15.57 -15.67 -11.29
C LYS A 136 -16.82 -15.01 -10.72
N SER A 137 -17.08 -15.15 -9.41
CA SER A 137 -18.22 -14.51 -8.77
C SER A 137 -18.07 -12.99 -8.79
N LEU A 138 -19.19 -12.30 -9.00
CA LEU A 138 -19.25 -10.84 -8.82
C LEU A 138 -19.22 -10.49 -7.33
N LEU A 139 -18.61 -9.36 -6.97
CA LEU A 139 -18.50 -8.94 -5.56
C LEU A 139 -19.80 -8.44 -4.94
N LYS A 140 -20.81 -8.18 -5.72
CA LYS A 140 -22.09 -7.66 -5.22
C LYS A 140 -23.07 -8.72 -4.68
N HIS A 141 -22.55 -9.92 -4.38
CA HIS A 141 -23.37 -11.00 -3.81
C HIS A 141 -22.66 -11.71 -2.67
#